data_80bb3d11cd5f19a53c941cfba92568dd
#
_entry.id   80bb3d11cd5f19a53c941cfba92568dd
#
_cell.length_a   1.000
_cell.length_b   1.000
_cell.length_c   1.000
_cell.angle_alpha   90.00
_cell.angle_beta   90.00
_cell.angle_gamma   90.00
#
_symmetry.space_group_name_H-M   'P 1'
#
loop_
_entity.id
_entity.type
_entity.pdbx_description
1 polymer ?
#
loop_
_entity_poly.entity_id
_entity_poly.type
_entity_poly.pdbx_seq_one_letter_code
_entity_poly.pdbx_strand_id
1 'polypeptide(L)'
;MEKENHSRKMKTNLLLFLLFSLLLSLSSAEQCGRQAGGALCPNGLCCSEFGWCGNTEPYCKVPGCQSQCTPGGTPPVPPGGTPPGPPGDLSGIISRSQFEDMLKHRNDAACLAKGFYTYDAFINAANSFPGFGTTGDTATRKKEVAAFFGQTSHETTGGWPTAPDGPYSWGYCFKQERDPPSNYCEPSAAWPCARDKRYYGRGPMQLTWNYNYGQCARAIGVDLLNNPDLVANDAVIAFKAAIWFWMTAQPPKPSCHAVIAGQWQPSDADRAAGRLPGYGVITNIINGGLECGRGQDGRVADRIGFYQRYCNIFGVNPGGNLDCYNQRSFVNGLLNAAIL
;
A
#
# COMPACT_ATOMS: atom_id res chain seq x y z
N MET A 1 33.10 50.38 -13.99
CA MET A 1 32.74 48.95 -14.28
C MET A 1 32.55 48.10 -13.02
N GLU A 2 33.35 48.30 -11.97
CA GLU A 2 33.25 47.47 -10.74
C GLU A 2 32.00 47.76 -9.87
N LYS A 3 31.58 48.96 -9.78
CA LYS A 3 30.37 49.35 -8.97
C LYS A 3 29.02 48.87 -9.58
N GLU A 4 28.94 48.74 -10.89
CA GLU A 4 27.72 48.23 -11.55
C GLU A 4 27.54 46.69 -11.38
N ASN A 5 28.69 45.96 -11.32
CA ASN A 5 28.66 44.52 -11.15
C ASN A 5 28.27 44.11 -9.72
N HIS A 6 28.61 44.92 -8.73
CA HIS A 6 28.22 44.68 -7.33
C HIS A 6 26.72 44.93 -7.10
N SER A 7 26.15 45.95 -7.72
CA SER A 7 24.70 46.27 -7.64
C SER A 7 23.83 45.20 -8.33
N ARG A 8 24.29 44.64 -9.46
CA ARG A 8 23.59 43.54 -10.15
C ARG A 8 23.60 42.24 -9.34
N LYS A 9 24.75 41.85 -8.76
CA LYS A 9 24.83 40.65 -7.89
C LYS A 9 23.93 40.79 -6.64
N MET A 10 23.85 41.96 -6.03
CA MET A 10 23.02 42.16 -4.86
C MET A 10 21.52 42.11 -5.18
N LYS A 11 21.07 42.63 -6.34
CA LYS A 11 19.69 42.53 -6.81
C LYS A 11 19.31 41.09 -7.19
N THR A 12 20.21 40.32 -7.81
CA THR A 12 19.96 38.93 -8.17
C THR A 12 19.87 38.04 -6.93
N ASN A 13 20.72 38.24 -5.93
CA ASN A 13 20.64 37.50 -4.67
C ASN A 13 19.38 37.84 -3.84
N LEU A 14 18.93 39.10 -3.85
CA LEU A 14 17.71 39.48 -3.21
C LEU A 14 16.46 38.91 -3.88
N LEU A 15 16.46 38.80 -5.23
CA LEU A 15 15.39 38.14 -5.98
C LEU A 15 15.35 36.63 -5.75
N LEU A 16 16.50 35.97 -5.64
CA LEU A 16 16.59 34.54 -5.28
C LEU A 16 16.11 34.29 -3.85
N PHE A 17 16.44 35.14 -2.90
CA PHE A 17 15.96 35.05 -1.52
C PHE A 17 14.43 35.25 -1.42
N LEU A 18 13.87 36.17 -2.19
CA LEU A 18 12.42 36.39 -2.24
C LEU A 18 11.66 35.25 -2.94
N LEU A 19 12.27 34.60 -3.93
CA LEU A 19 11.69 33.41 -4.60
C LEU A 19 11.81 32.14 -3.73
N PHE A 20 12.84 32.05 -2.89
CA PHE A 20 13.00 30.91 -1.98
C PHE A 20 12.06 31.00 -0.75
N SER A 21 11.68 32.20 -0.34
CA SER A 21 10.72 32.42 0.75
C SER A 21 9.25 32.21 0.33
N LEU A 22 8.94 32.15 -0.99
CA LEU A 22 7.59 31.85 -1.48
C LEU A 22 7.32 30.35 -1.70
N LEU A 23 8.32 29.48 -1.54
CA LEU A 23 8.20 28.02 -1.74
C LEU A 23 8.14 27.23 -0.43
N LEU A 24 8.11 27.87 0.70
CA LEU A 24 7.68 27.28 1.96
C LEU A 24 6.14 27.32 1.99
N SER A 25 5.52 26.43 1.23
CA SER A 25 4.16 25.97 1.55
C SER A 25 4.26 25.27 2.90
N LEU A 26 4.12 26.06 3.95
CA LEU A 26 3.78 25.56 5.27
C LEU A 26 2.53 24.70 5.10
N SER A 27 2.66 23.42 5.28
CA SER A 27 1.57 22.56 5.69
C SER A 27 1.13 23.09 7.06
N SER A 28 0.35 24.17 7.05
CA SER A 28 -0.32 24.64 8.25
C SER A 28 -1.41 23.64 8.53
N ALA A 29 -1.27 22.84 9.58
CA ALA A 29 -2.42 22.21 10.18
C ALA A 29 -3.47 23.31 10.36
N GLU A 30 -4.69 23.09 9.82
CA GLU A 30 -5.73 24.11 9.85
C GLU A 30 -6.11 24.42 11.28
N GLN A 31 -6.01 25.70 11.65
CA GLN A 31 -6.39 26.21 12.97
C GLN A 31 -7.88 26.52 13.02
N CYS A 32 -8.47 26.35 14.21
CA CYS A 32 -9.90 26.53 14.43
C CYS A 32 -10.20 27.05 15.83
N GLY A 33 -11.46 27.32 16.11
CA GLY A 33 -11.95 27.71 17.42
C GLY A 33 -11.40 29.02 17.92
N ARG A 34 -11.23 29.17 19.23
CA ARG A 34 -10.78 30.40 19.87
C ARG A 34 -9.42 30.89 19.38
N GLN A 35 -8.54 29.98 19.01
CA GLN A 35 -7.19 30.27 18.52
C GLN A 35 -7.19 30.86 17.10
N ALA A 36 -8.28 30.68 16.36
CA ALA A 36 -8.46 31.17 15.00
C ALA A 36 -9.72 32.06 14.85
N GLY A 37 -10.03 32.87 15.87
CA GLY A 37 -11.15 33.80 15.81
C GLY A 37 -12.54 33.17 15.66
N GLY A 38 -12.71 31.94 16.09
CA GLY A 38 -13.97 31.19 15.98
C GLY A 38 -14.12 30.43 14.67
N ALA A 39 -13.08 30.31 13.85
CA ALA A 39 -13.12 29.56 12.59
C ALA A 39 -13.53 28.10 12.84
N LEU A 40 -14.41 27.60 11.96
CA LEU A 40 -14.81 26.19 11.94
C LEU A 40 -13.81 25.35 11.13
N CYS A 41 -13.66 24.11 11.50
CA CYS A 41 -12.85 23.17 10.73
C CYS A 41 -13.52 22.84 9.39
N PRO A 42 -12.75 22.74 8.28
CA PRO A 42 -13.27 22.28 7.01
C PRO A 42 -13.73 20.82 7.10
N ASN A 43 -14.58 20.41 6.15
CA ASN A 43 -15.07 19.05 6.00
C ASN A 43 -15.73 18.44 7.25
N GLY A 44 -16.23 19.26 8.17
CA GLY A 44 -16.89 18.80 9.38
C GLY A 44 -15.96 18.16 10.42
N LEU A 45 -14.65 18.40 10.35
CA LEU A 45 -13.69 17.97 11.35
C LEU A 45 -13.95 18.63 12.71
N CYS A 46 -13.66 17.92 13.79
CA CYS A 46 -13.76 18.46 15.14
C CYS A 46 -12.62 19.46 15.42
N CYS A 47 -12.92 20.52 16.15
CA CYS A 47 -11.92 21.45 16.64
C CYS A 47 -11.51 21.09 18.08
N SER A 48 -10.27 20.69 18.28
CA SER A 48 -9.74 20.37 19.61
C SER A 48 -9.65 21.61 20.52
N GLU A 49 -9.49 21.38 21.82
CA GLU A 49 -9.25 22.45 22.79
C GLU A 49 -8.00 23.29 22.48
N PHE A 50 -7.05 22.71 21.75
CA PHE A 50 -5.81 23.35 21.32
C PHE A 50 -5.94 24.13 20.00
N GLY A 51 -7.13 24.17 19.39
CA GLY A 51 -7.37 24.94 18.16
C GLY A 51 -6.91 24.25 16.88
N TRP A 52 -6.86 22.92 16.85
CA TRP A 52 -6.47 22.14 15.68
C TRP A 52 -7.61 21.26 15.18
N CYS A 53 -7.73 21.12 13.87
CA CYS A 53 -8.74 20.32 13.21
C CYS A 53 -8.33 18.85 13.13
N GLY A 54 -9.24 17.94 13.45
CA GLY A 54 -9.03 16.50 13.35
C GLY A 54 -10.31 15.69 13.53
N ASN A 55 -10.26 14.38 13.28
CA ASN A 55 -11.40 13.46 13.35
C ASN A 55 -11.24 12.32 14.36
N THR A 56 -10.16 12.36 15.16
CA THR A 56 -9.87 11.33 16.16
C THR A 56 -10.33 11.77 17.56
N GLU A 57 -10.40 10.82 18.49
CA GLU A 57 -10.85 11.06 19.86
C GLU A 57 -10.21 12.29 20.54
N PRO A 58 -8.89 12.55 20.43
CA PRO A 58 -8.27 13.74 21.01
C PRO A 58 -8.80 15.07 20.48
N TYR A 59 -9.44 15.09 19.30
CA TYR A 59 -10.05 16.30 18.70
C TYR A 59 -11.54 16.42 18.97
N CYS A 60 -12.23 15.27 19.07
CA CYS A 60 -13.70 15.20 19.10
C CYS A 60 -14.30 14.95 20.47
N LYS A 61 -13.48 14.57 21.47
CA LYS A 61 -13.96 14.21 22.80
C LYS A 61 -14.39 15.42 23.61
N VAL A 62 -15.56 15.35 24.24
CA VAL A 62 -16.06 16.35 25.19
C VAL A 62 -15.76 15.83 26.62
N PRO A 63 -15.19 16.68 27.53
CA PRO A 63 -14.71 18.04 27.33
C PRO A 63 -13.35 18.05 26.65
N GLY A 64 -13.09 18.97 25.74
CA GLY A 64 -11.82 19.09 25.01
C GLY A 64 -12.01 19.43 23.54
N CYS A 65 -13.24 19.39 23.05
CA CYS A 65 -13.59 19.82 21.70
C CYS A 65 -14.33 21.16 21.76
N GLN A 66 -13.93 22.12 20.93
CA GLN A 66 -14.50 23.48 20.89
C GLN A 66 -15.70 23.63 19.96
N SER A 67 -15.67 22.95 18.80
CA SER A 67 -16.75 23.03 17.80
C SER A 67 -16.76 21.78 16.91
N GLN A 68 -17.91 21.52 16.30
CA GLN A 68 -18.15 20.36 15.43
C GLN A 68 -17.88 19.02 16.15
N CYS A 69 -17.99 19.03 17.48
CA CYS A 69 -17.84 17.87 18.33
C CYS A 69 -19.01 16.93 18.06
N THR A 70 -18.75 15.67 17.80
CA THR A 70 -19.79 14.64 17.76
C THR A 70 -20.03 14.20 19.20
N PRO A 71 -21.15 14.57 19.84
CA PRO A 71 -21.55 13.93 21.08
C PRO A 71 -21.86 12.48 20.72
N GLY A 72 -21.26 11.50 21.40
CA GLY A 72 -21.41 10.09 21.12
C GLY A 72 -22.86 9.65 20.85
N GLY A 73 -23.23 9.64 19.62
CA GLY A 73 -24.55 9.30 19.10
C GLY A 73 -24.47 9.20 17.59
N THR A 74 -24.20 8.00 17.07
CA THR A 74 -24.49 7.64 15.69
C THR A 74 -25.95 7.97 15.37
N PRO A 75 -26.26 8.67 14.25
CA PRO A 75 -27.61 8.71 13.72
C PRO A 75 -28.08 7.24 13.48
N PRO A 76 -29.35 6.90 13.67
CA PRO A 76 -29.82 5.54 13.44
C PRO A 76 -29.60 5.20 11.97
N VAL A 77 -28.71 4.24 11.73
CA VAL A 77 -28.46 3.65 10.42
C VAL A 77 -29.68 2.80 10.06
N PRO A 78 -30.28 2.98 8.86
CA PRO A 78 -31.27 2.03 8.37
C PRO A 78 -30.64 0.64 8.30
N PRO A 79 -31.37 -0.44 8.61
CA PRO A 79 -30.81 -1.77 8.58
C PRO A 79 -30.36 -2.10 7.14
N GLY A 80 -29.04 -2.24 6.92
CA GLY A 80 -28.45 -2.77 5.70
C GLY A 80 -27.52 -1.87 4.89
N GLY A 81 -27.20 -0.65 5.31
CA GLY A 81 -26.28 0.22 4.56
C GLY A 81 -25.16 0.80 5.44
N THR A 82 -23.92 0.45 5.16
CA THR A 82 -22.74 1.20 5.67
C THR A 82 -22.78 2.60 5.05
N PRO A 83 -22.66 3.71 5.83
CA PRO A 83 -22.55 5.04 5.24
C PRO A 83 -21.36 5.09 4.28
N PRO A 84 -21.46 5.72 3.11
CA PRO A 84 -20.31 5.96 2.27
C PRO A 84 -19.29 6.81 3.06
N GLY A 85 -18.06 6.32 3.18
CA GLY A 85 -16.94 7.07 3.75
C GLY A 85 -16.65 8.36 2.96
N PRO A 86 -15.86 9.28 3.51
CA PRO A 86 -15.48 10.51 2.82
C PRO A 86 -14.87 10.21 1.45
N PRO A 87 -14.97 11.13 0.46
CA PRO A 87 -14.36 10.95 -0.84
C PRO A 87 -12.87 10.61 -0.72
N GLY A 88 -12.48 9.40 -1.16
CA GLY A 88 -11.13 8.88 -1.00
C GLY A 88 -10.97 7.83 0.10
N ASP A 89 -12.00 7.54 0.89
CA ASP A 89 -11.97 6.47 1.89
C ASP A 89 -12.16 5.10 1.22
N LEU A 90 -11.17 4.23 1.45
CA LEU A 90 -11.18 2.86 0.94
C LEU A 90 -12.32 2.01 1.53
N SER A 91 -12.87 2.37 2.69
CA SER A 91 -14.01 1.68 3.32
C SER A 91 -15.28 1.72 2.45
N GLY A 92 -15.40 2.70 1.54
CA GLY A 92 -16.44 2.75 0.52
C GLY A 92 -16.21 1.80 -0.67
N ILE A 93 -15.02 1.22 -0.80
CA ILE A 93 -14.63 0.30 -1.88
C ILE A 93 -14.65 -1.14 -1.41
N ILE A 94 -14.14 -1.42 -0.22
CA ILE A 94 -14.14 -2.75 0.40
C ILE A 94 -14.80 -2.69 1.78
N SER A 95 -15.89 -3.40 1.95
CA SER A 95 -16.53 -3.56 3.26
C SER A 95 -15.77 -4.58 4.12
N ARG A 96 -15.98 -4.51 5.45
CA ARG A 96 -15.47 -5.54 6.38
C ARG A 96 -15.96 -6.95 5.98
N SER A 97 -17.23 -7.08 5.61
CA SER A 97 -17.80 -8.36 5.18
C SER A 97 -17.09 -8.93 3.95
N GLN A 98 -16.77 -8.09 2.96
CA GLN A 98 -16.01 -8.52 1.78
C GLN A 98 -14.58 -8.92 2.14
N PHE A 99 -13.90 -8.19 3.02
CA PHE A 99 -12.58 -8.56 3.52
C PHE A 99 -12.61 -9.92 4.24
N GLU A 100 -13.61 -10.15 5.09
CA GLU A 100 -13.79 -11.44 5.78
C GLU A 100 -14.07 -12.60 4.79
N ASP A 101 -14.89 -12.36 3.77
CA ASP A 101 -15.17 -13.38 2.74
C ASP A 101 -13.94 -13.66 1.86
N MET A 102 -13.19 -12.64 1.48
CA MET A 102 -11.95 -12.81 0.70
C MET A 102 -10.93 -13.67 1.44
N LEU A 103 -10.72 -13.40 2.72
CA LEU A 103 -9.69 -14.01 3.57
C LEU A 103 -10.31 -14.98 4.59
N LYS A 104 -11.24 -15.81 4.13
CA LYS A 104 -12.16 -16.60 4.95
C LYS A 104 -11.48 -17.46 6.00
N HIS A 105 -10.39 -18.13 5.64
CA HIS A 105 -9.67 -19.06 6.50
C HIS A 105 -8.40 -18.50 7.14
N ARG A 106 -8.08 -17.19 6.99
CA ARG A 106 -6.86 -16.61 7.58
C ARG A 106 -6.72 -16.78 9.09
N ASN A 107 -7.86 -16.98 9.77
CA ASN A 107 -7.93 -17.19 11.22
C ASN A 107 -8.13 -18.66 11.61
N ASP A 108 -8.03 -19.59 10.67
CA ASP A 108 -8.07 -21.03 10.96
C ASP A 108 -6.94 -21.43 11.92
N ALA A 109 -7.17 -22.49 12.67
CA ALA A 109 -6.16 -23.01 13.61
C ALA A 109 -4.88 -23.48 12.93
N ALA A 110 -4.95 -23.87 11.66
CA ALA A 110 -3.80 -24.26 10.86
C ALA A 110 -2.95 -23.07 10.38
N CYS A 111 -3.48 -21.83 10.45
CA CYS A 111 -2.79 -20.64 9.98
C CYS A 111 -1.92 -20.00 11.08
N LEU A 112 -0.61 -19.90 10.84
CA LEU A 112 0.32 -19.30 11.78
C LEU A 112 0.12 -17.78 11.97
N ALA A 113 -0.54 -17.10 11.04
CA ALA A 113 -0.91 -15.70 11.13
C ALA A 113 -2.29 -15.47 11.78
N LYS A 114 -2.90 -16.49 12.38
CA LYS A 114 -4.21 -16.38 13.03
C LYS A 114 -4.29 -15.14 13.94
N GLY A 115 -5.32 -14.30 13.70
CA GLY A 115 -5.58 -13.08 14.48
C GLY A 115 -4.68 -11.88 14.12
N PHE A 116 -3.69 -12.03 13.25
CA PHE A 116 -2.76 -10.96 12.91
C PHE A 116 -3.34 -9.97 11.87
N TYR A 117 -3.85 -10.47 10.76
CA TYR A 117 -4.35 -9.62 9.67
C TYR A 117 -5.80 -9.21 9.90
N THR A 118 -6.04 -7.94 10.23
CA THR A 118 -7.38 -7.41 10.48
C THR A 118 -7.79 -6.37 9.44
N TYR A 119 -9.11 -6.23 9.22
CA TYR A 119 -9.67 -5.19 8.36
C TYR A 119 -9.24 -3.79 8.80
N ASP A 120 -9.28 -3.50 10.10
CA ASP A 120 -8.94 -2.18 10.63
C ASP A 120 -7.45 -1.84 10.41
N ALA A 121 -6.56 -2.83 10.56
CA ALA A 121 -5.14 -2.65 10.24
C ALA A 121 -4.92 -2.36 8.75
N PHE A 122 -5.66 -3.05 7.86
CA PHE A 122 -5.61 -2.80 6.42
C PHE A 122 -6.07 -1.38 6.08
N ILE A 123 -7.25 -0.95 6.55
CA ILE A 123 -7.78 0.40 6.29
C ILE A 123 -6.85 1.47 6.86
N ASN A 124 -6.36 1.28 8.09
CA ASN A 124 -5.41 2.22 8.71
C ASN A 124 -4.12 2.36 7.87
N ALA A 125 -3.56 1.25 7.41
CA ALA A 125 -2.39 1.28 6.55
C ALA A 125 -2.68 1.98 5.21
N ALA A 126 -3.79 1.64 4.55
CA ALA A 126 -4.19 2.19 3.26
C ALA A 126 -4.38 3.70 3.28
N ASN A 127 -4.90 4.26 4.38
CA ASN A 127 -5.06 5.70 4.57
C ASN A 127 -3.72 6.49 4.53
N SER A 128 -2.59 5.80 4.67
CA SER A 128 -1.26 6.42 4.53
C SER A 128 -0.79 6.52 3.07
N PHE A 129 -1.54 5.97 2.11
CA PHE A 129 -1.16 5.91 0.69
C PHE A 129 -2.25 6.51 -0.21
N PRO A 130 -2.27 7.84 -0.39
CA PRO A 130 -3.18 8.48 -1.33
C PRO A 130 -3.07 7.87 -2.74
N GLY A 131 -4.18 7.55 -3.35
CA GLY A 131 -4.25 6.88 -4.65
C GLY A 131 -4.56 5.39 -4.56
N PHE A 132 -4.08 4.65 -3.55
CA PHE A 132 -4.35 3.23 -3.41
C PHE A 132 -5.85 2.95 -3.20
N GLY A 133 -6.45 2.20 -4.12
CA GLY A 133 -7.89 1.88 -4.11
C GLY A 133 -8.81 3.09 -4.27
N THR A 134 -8.26 4.27 -4.63
CA THR A 134 -9.03 5.52 -4.75
C THR A 134 -8.88 6.20 -6.11
N THR A 135 -8.07 5.65 -7.01
CA THR A 135 -7.80 6.15 -8.35
C THR A 135 -8.77 5.55 -9.38
N GLY A 136 -9.29 6.38 -10.27
CA GLY A 136 -10.20 5.96 -11.34
C GLY A 136 -11.66 5.79 -10.89
N ASP A 137 -12.45 5.08 -11.69
CA ASP A 137 -13.84 4.76 -11.37
C ASP A 137 -13.96 3.64 -10.31
N THR A 138 -15.16 3.42 -9.81
CA THR A 138 -15.42 2.40 -8.78
C THR A 138 -14.99 0.99 -9.20
N ALA A 139 -15.14 0.63 -10.49
CA ALA A 139 -14.74 -0.69 -10.98
C ALA A 139 -13.22 -0.84 -10.98
N THR A 140 -12.49 0.20 -11.38
CA THR A 140 -11.02 0.26 -11.33
C THR A 140 -10.49 0.16 -9.90
N ARG A 141 -11.08 0.91 -8.97
CA ARG A 141 -10.71 0.87 -7.54
C ARG A 141 -10.91 -0.51 -6.94
N LYS A 142 -12.05 -1.16 -7.20
CA LYS A 142 -12.33 -2.54 -6.77
C LYS A 142 -11.37 -3.54 -7.40
N LYS A 143 -11.04 -3.38 -8.70
CA LYS A 143 -10.04 -4.22 -9.37
C LYS A 143 -8.65 -4.07 -8.75
N GLU A 144 -8.25 -2.87 -8.37
CA GLU A 144 -6.97 -2.65 -7.70
C GLU A 144 -6.91 -3.39 -6.37
N VAL A 145 -7.94 -3.25 -5.54
CA VAL A 145 -8.02 -3.95 -4.24
C VAL A 145 -8.02 -5.47 -4.46
N ALA A 146 -8.80 -5.99 -5.42
CA ALA A 146 -8.80 -7.41 -5.77
C ALA A 146 -7.42 -7.90 -6.23
N ALA A 147 -6.73 -7.12 -7.06
CA ALA A 147 -5.40 -7.47 -7.59
C ALA A 147 -4.33 -7.44 -6.48
N PHE A 148 -4.36 -6.45 -5.60
CA PHE A 148 -3.48 -6.37 -4.43
C PHE A 148 -3.65 -7.61 -3.54
N PHE A 149 -4.90 -7.91 -3.14
CA PHE A 149 -5.17 -9.09 -2.33
C PHE A 149 -4.89 -10.38 -3.07
N GLY A 150 -5.08 -10.45 -4.38
CA GLY A 150 -4.74 -11.62 -5.18
C GLY A 150 -3.26 -11.98 -5.11
N GLN A 151 -2.39 -10.99 -5.28
CA GLN A 151 -0.94 -11.17 -5.17
C GLN A 151 -0.52 -11.54 -3.74
N THR A 152 -0.96 -10.76 -2.77
CA THR A 152 -0.56 -10.95 -1.36
C THR A 152 -1.15 -12.21 -0.73
N SER A 153 -2.29 -12.69 -1.19
CA SER A 153 -2.85 -13.97 -0.75
C SER A 153 -2.03 -15.16 -1.26
N HIS A 154 -1.54 -15.10 -2.50
CA HIS A 154 -0.61 -16.09 -3.01
C HIS A 154 0.67 -16.15 -2.17
N GLU A 155 1.29 -15.00 -1.89
CA GLU A 155 2.53 -14.91 -1.11
C GLU A 155 2.40 -15.47 0.32
N THR A 156 1.19 -15.58 0.84
CA THR A 156 0.91 -15.96 2.24
C THR A 156 -0.06 -17.14 2.35
N THR A 157 -0.29 -17.87 1.26
CA THR A 157 -1.32 -18.93 1.22
C THR A 157 -0.98 -20.12 2.07
N GLY A 158 -2.01 -20.65 2.74
CA GLY A 158 -2.01 -21.99 3.33
C GLY A 158 -2.95 -22.94 2.58
N GLY A 159 -3.41 -22.58 1.38
CA GLY A 159 -4.33 -23.35 0.59
C GLY A 159 -3.73 -24.59 -0.06
N TRP A 160 -4.58 -25.56 -0.37
CA TRP A 160 -4.24 -26.76 -1.16
C TRP A 160 -5.42 -27.12 -2.07
N PRO A 161 -5.24 -27.94 -3.12
CA PRO A 161 -6.27 -28.15 -4.14
C PRO A 161 -7.66 -28.57 -3.63
N THR A 162 -7.71 -29.32 -2.54
CA THR A 162 -8.96 -29.82 -1.91
C THR A 162 -9.30 -29.10 -0.61
N ALA A 163 -8.78 -27.89 -0.40
CA ALA A 163 -9.04 -27.13 0.80
C ALA A 163 -10.53 -26.78 0.93
N PRO A 164 -11.08 -26.71 2.16
CA PRO A 164 -12.44 -26.25 2.39
C PRO A 164 -12.68 -24.87 1.74
N ASP A 165 -13.84 -24.68 1.11
CA ASP A 165 -14.20 -23.49 0.35
C ASP A 165 -13.25 -23.18 -0.85
N GLY A 166 -12.42 -24.13 -1.24
CA GLY A 166 -11.43 -24.03 -2.30
C GLY A 166 -10.11 -23.40 -1.88
N PRO A 167 -9.03 -23.61 -2.67
CA PRO A 167 -7.67 -23.17 -2.32
C PRO A 167 -7.57 -21.64 -2.15
N TYR A 168 -8.33 -20.88 -2.91
CA TYR A 168 -8.29 -19.41 -2.94
C TYR A 168 -9.08 -18.73 -1.80
N SER A 169 -9.45 -19.47 -0.77
CA SER A 169 -10.04 -18.97 0.47
C SER A 169 -9.05 -18.93 1.63
N TRP A 170 -7.81 -19.39 1.40
CA TRP A 170 -6.75 -19.62 2.40
C TRP A 170 -5.57 -18.65 2.28
N GLY A 171 -5.75 -17.49 1.67
CA GLY A 171 -4.77 -16.41 1.71
C GLY A 171 -4.55 -15.88 3.13
N TYR A 172 -3.40 -15.22 3.35
CA TYR A 172 -3.04 -14.62 4.64
C TYR A 172 -2.92 -15.60 5.82
N CYS A 173 -2.60 -16.86 5.51
CA CYS A 173 -2.35 -17.91 6.49
C CYS A 173 -0.97 -17.79 7.14
N PHE A 174 0.00 -17.17 6.45
CA PHE A 174 1.35 -16.93 6.94
C PHE A 174 1.66 -15.44 6.98
N LYS A 175 2.57 -15.03 7.88
CA LYS A 175 3.03 -13.64 8.01
C LYS A 175 4.53 -13.47 7.80
N GLN A 176 5.24 -14.58 7.64
CA GLN A 176 6.68 -14.60 7.38
C GLN A 176 7.10 -15.92 6.76
N GLU A 177 8.22 -15.88 6.05
CA GLU A 177 8.89 -17.06 5.49
C GLU A 177 9.23 -18.05 6.59
N ARG A 178 9.05 -19.36 6.28
CA ARG A 178 9.41 -20.46 7.18
C ARG A 178 10.79 -20.98 6.79
N ASP A 179 11.62 -21.23 7.79
CA ASP A 179 12.96 -21.80 7.59
C ASP A 179 13.82 -21.08 6.54
N PRO A 180 13.98 -19.73 6.65
CA PRO A 180 14.66 -18.94 5.63
C PRO A 180 16.10 -19.45 5.44
N PRO A 181 16.54 -19.71 4.19
CA PRO A 181 17.83 -20.35 3.90
C PRO A 181 19.03 -19.42 4.14
N SER A 182 18.81 -18.12 4.27
CA SER A 182 19.88 -17.13 4.47
C SER A 182 19.43 -15.99 5.40
N ASN A 183 20.33 -15.05 5.63
CA ASN A 183 19.99 -13.79 6.32
C ASN A 183 19.40 -12.73 5.40
N TYR A 184 19.42 -12.94 4.08
CA TYR A 184 18.96 -11.99 3.05
C TYR A 184 19.57 -10.59 3.20
N CYS A 185 20.87 -10.56 3.49
CA CYS A 185 21.63 -9.34 3.66
C CYS A 185 22.67 -9.18 2.53
N GLU A 186 22.56 -8.11 1.79
CA GLU A 186 23.54 -7.61 0.84
C GLU A 186 23.92 -6.18 1.27
N PRO A 187 25.00 -6.04 2.06
CA PRO A 187 25.31 -4.75 2.67
C PRO A 187 25.77 -3.72 1.65
N SER A 188 25.30 -2.50 1.81
CA SER A 188 25.75 -1.34 1.05
C SER A 188 25.85 -0.12 1.98
N ALA A 189 26.51 0.93 1.53
CA ALA A 189 26.60 2.17 2.31
C ALA A 189 25.23 2.80 2.57
N ALA A 190 24.28 2.65 1.62
CA ALA A 190 22.93 3.18 1.76
C ALA A 190 22.03 2.31 2.66
N TRP A 191 22.27 0.99 2.67
CA TRP A 191 21.44 0.00 3.36
C TRP A 191 22.34 -1.00 4.09
N PRO A 192 23.00 -0.61 5.19
CA PRO A 192 23.83 -1.52 5.97
C PRO A 192 22.96 -2.59 6.64
N CYS A 193 23.52 -3.78 6.79
CA CYS A 193 22.88 -4.82 7.57
C CYS A 193 23.09 -4.56 9.06
N ALA A 194 22.02 -4.47 9.80
CA ALA A 194 22.13 -4.37 11.25
C ALA A 194 22.62 -5.68 11.85
N ARG A 195 23.38 -5.58 12.92
CA ARG A 195 23.96 -6.74 13.61
C ARG A 195 22.85 -7.70 14.08
N ASP A 196 23.03 -8.98 13.82
CA ASP A 196 22.14 -10.07 14.23
C ASP A 196 20.72 -9.98 13.64
N LYS A 197 20.51 -9.17 12.58
CA LYS A 197 19.21 -9.07 11.89
C LYS A 197 19.20 -9.88 10.60
N ARG A 198 18.01 -10.40 10.28
CA ARG A 198 17.74 -11.17 9.06
C ARG A 198 16.58 -10.52 8.32
N TYR A 199 16.68 -10.43 6.99
CA TYR A 199 15.74 -9.68 6.15
C TYR A 199 14.98 -10.62 5.20
N TYR A 200 14.55 -11.77 5.73
CA TYR A 200 13.71 -12.74 5.03
C TYR A 200 12.29 -12.23 4.83
N GLY A 201 11.50 -12.92 4.01
CA GLY A 201 10.15 -12.54 3.62
C GLY A 201 9.21 -12.36 4.80
N ARG A 202 8.62 -11.15 4.94
CA ARG A 202 7.64 -10.82 5.97
C ARG A 202 6.47 -10.01 5.41
N GLY A 203 5.34 -10.11 6.10
CA GLY A 203 4.12 -9.39 5.76
C GLY A 203 3.42 -9.92 4.51
N PRO A 204 2.35 -9.24 4.05
CA PRO A 204 1.52 -9.72 2.95
C PRO A 204 2.26 -9.85 1.61
N MET A 205 3.25 -8.99 1.36
CA MET A 205 4.05 -8.97 0.12
C MET A 205 5.36 -9.74 0.25
N GLN A 206 5.62 -10.42 1.39
CA GLN A 206 6.87 -11.10 1.68
C GLN A 206 8.09 -10.22 1.40
N LEU A 207 8.11 -9.01 2.00
CA LEU A 207 9.22 -8.06 1.88
C LEU A 207 10.52 -8.72 2.27
N THR A 208 11.50 -8.78 1.35
CA THR A 208 12.77 -9.51 1.50
C THR A 208 13.94 -8.61 1.12
N TRP A 209 15.14 -8.88 1.65
CA TRP A 209 16.40 -8.16 1.48
C TRP A 209 16.50 -6.83 2.23
N ASN A 210 17.66 -6.59 2.86
CA ASN A 210 17.94 -5.39 3.64
C ASN A 210 17.69 -4.09 2.87
N TYR A 211 18.04 -4.01 1.59
CA TYR A 211 17.81 -2.81 0.77
C TYR A 211 16.31 -2.52 0.56
N ASN A 212 15.47 -3.54 0.48
CA ASN A 212 14.01 -3.36 0.40
C ASN A 212 13.44 -2.91 1.74
N TYR A 213 13.87 -3.54 2.84
CA TYR A 213 13.53 -3.09 4.19
C TYR A 213 13.96 -1.64 4.42
N GLY A 214 15.17 -1.24 3.97
CA GLY A 214 15.66 0.11 4.11
C GLY A 214 14.88 1.15 3.29
N GLN A 215 14.56 0.83 2.05
CA GLN A 215 13.73 1.71 1.21
C GLN A 215 12.32 1.86 1.77
N CYS A 216 11.70 0.75 2.19
CA CYS A 216 10.41 0.74 2.86
C CYS A 216 10.44 1.56 4.15
N ALA A 217 11.46 1.35 5.01
CA ALA A 217 11.67 2.08 6.25
C ALA A 217 11.65 3.60 6.05
N ARG A 218 12.41 4.08 5.06
CA ARG A 218 12.46 5.49 4.69
C ARG A 218 11.09 6.02 4.25
N ALA A 219 10.36 5.23 3.46
CA ALA A 219 9.09 5.63 2.89
C ALA A 219 7.96 5.70 3.92
N ILE A 220 7.91 4.75 4.87
CA ILE A 220 6.82 4.67 5.87
C ILE A 220 7.20 5.30 7.23
N GLY A 221 8.43 5.81 7.36
CA GLY A 221 8.90 6.48 8.58
C GLY A 221 9.12 5.53 9.78
N VAL A 222 9.46 4.26 9.53
CA VAL A 222 9.67 3.23 10.57
C VAL A 222 11.03 2.57 10.36
N ASP A 223 11.84 2.46 11.41
CA ASP A 223 13.17 1.82 11.32
C ASP A 223 13.07 0.30 11.17
N LEU A 224 12.92 -0.15 9.92
CA LEU A 224 12.83 -1.58 9.58
C LEU A 224 14.20 -2.24 9.38
N LEU A 225 15.29 -1.47 9.25
CA LEU A 225 16.63 -2.06 9.19
C LEU A 225 17.06 -2.62 10.54
N ASN A 226 16.84 -1.88 11.61
CA ASN A 226 17.13 -2.34 12.96
C ASN A 226 16.01 -3.21 13.56
N ASN A 227 14.77 -3.08 13.06
CA ASN A 227 13.60 -3.77 13.58
C ASN A 227 12.78 -4.46 12.46
N PRO A 228 13.38 -5.38 11.65
CA PRO A 228 12.69 -6.02 10.53
C PRO A 228 11.46 -6.84 10.96
N ASP A 229 11.46 -7.36 12.18
CA ASP A 229 10.38 -8.18 12.73
C ASP A 229 9.07 -7.40 12.93
N LEU A 230 9.10 -6.06 12.92
CA LEU A 230 7.88 -5.24 12.95
C LEU A 230 6.93 -5.57 11.79
N VAL A 231 7.46 -5.94 10.62
CA VAL A 231 6.65 -6.34 9.46
C VAL A 231 5.87 -7.65 9.71
N ALA A 232 6.24 -8.44 10.72
CA ALA A 232 5.52 -9.65 11.11
C ALA A 232 4.85 -9.53 12.50
N ASN A 233 5.07 -8.43 13.24
CA ASN A 233 4.56 -8.26 14.59
C ASN A 233 3.56 -7.11 14.75
N ASP A 234 3.52 -6.19 13.77
CA ASP A 234 2.56 -5.09 13.68
C ASP A 234 1.80 -5.18 12.36
N ALA A 235 0.51 -5.43 12.42
CA ALA A 235 -0.32 -5.63 11.24
C ALA A 235 -0.46 -4.36 10.38
N VAL A 236 -0.44 -3.18 10.99
CA VAL A 236 -0.49 -1.90 10.25
C VAL A 236 0.82 -1.70 9.49
N ILE A 237 1.96 -1.94 10.12
CA ILE A 237 3.28 -1.87 9.46
C ILE A 237 3.38 -2.93 8.34
N ALA A 238 2.87 -4.14 8.57
CA ALA A 238 2.83 -5.21 7.57
C ALA A 238 2.07 -4.78 6.30
N PHE A 239 0.88 -4.22 6.45
CA PHE A 239 0.10 -3.70 5.33
C PHE A 239 0.73 -2.44 4.71
N LYS A 240 1.30 -1.53 5.51
CA LYS A 240 2.03 -0.36 4.98
C LYS A 240 3.21 -0.79 4.09
N ALA A 241 3.98 -1.78 4.49
CA ALA A 241 5.08 -2.31 3.70
C ALA A 241 4.60 -2.91 2.37
N ALA A 242 3.50 -3.66 2.38
CA ALA A 242 2.92 -4.25 1.18
C ALA A 242 2.34 -3.19 0.24
N ILE A 243 1.62 -2.19 0.75
CA ILE A 243 1.05 -1.09 -0.05
C ILE A 243 2.16 -0.18 -0.57
N TRP A 244 3.20 0.09 0.21
CA TRP A 244 4.38 0.81 -0.27
C TRP A 244 4.98 0.14 -1.51
N PHE A 245 5.21 -1.17 -1.47
CA PHE A 245 5.73 -1.92 -2.62
C PHE A 245 4.80 -1.77 -3.83
N TRP A 246 3.49 -1.93 -3.62
CA TRP A 246 2.47 -1.83 -4.65
C TRP A 246 2.44 -0.46 -5.35
N MET A 247 2.59 0.61 -4.58
CA MET A 247 2.52 1.99 -5.05
C MET A 247 3.84 2.51 -5.64
N THR A 248 4.97 1.82 -5.39
CA THR A 248 6.30 2.32 -5.73
C THR A 248 6.78 1.77 -7.07
N ALA A 249 7.06 2.65 -8.02
CA ALA A 249 7.76 2.28 -9.25
C ALA A 249 9.25 2.00 -8.96
N GLN A 250 9.79 0.99 -9.62
CA GLN A 250 11.18 0.56 -9.47
C GLN A 250 11.81 0.40 -10.86
N PRO A 251 12.22 1.49 -11.51
CA PRO A 251 12.67 1.45 -12.89
C PRO A 251 13.65 0.30 -13.18
N PRO A 252 13.44 -0.45 -14.26
CA PRO A 252 12.46 -0.21 -15.34
C PRO A 252 11.03 -0.72 -15.05
N LYS A 253 10.73 -1.23 -13.85
CA LYS A 253 9.40 -1.71 -13.45
C LYS A 253 8.47 -0.53 -13.12
N PRO A 254 7.27 -0.44 -13.71
CA PRO A 254 6.23 0.48 -13.22
C PRO A 254 5.73 0.02 -11.83
N SER A 255 4.98 0.88 -11.14
CA SER A 255 4.25 0.42 -9.94
C SER A 255 3.07 -0.48 -10.34
N CYS A 256 2.72 -1.43 -9.46
CA CYS A 256 1.52 -2.26 -9.65
C CYS A 256 0.26 -1.38 -9.75
N HIS A 257 0.20 -0.32 -8.92
CA HIS A 257 -0.85 0.70 -8.97
C HIS A 257 -1.01 1.32 -10.36
N ALA A 258 0.08 1.84 -10.96
CA ALA A 258 0.02 2.48 -12.27
C ALA A 258 -0.50 1.53 -13.36
N VAL A 259 -0.17 0.25 -13.27
CA VAL A 259 -0.65 -0.77 -14.21
C VAL A 259 -2.16 -0.98 -14.06
N ILE A 260 -2.64 -1.27 -12.85
CA ILE A 260 -4.05 -1.63 -12.64
C ILE A 260 -4.98 -0.43 -12.76
N ALA A 261 -4.50 0.78 -12.44
CA ALA A 261 -5.22 2.03 -12.59
C ALA A 261 -5.22 2.57 -14.04
N GLY A 262 -4.59 1.85 -14.99
CA GLY A 262 -4.53 2.26 -16.40
C GLY A 262 -3.62 3.46 -16.69
N GLN A 263 -2.75 3.81 -15.76
CA GLN A 263 -1.81 4.95 -15.88
C GLN A 263 -0.50 4.57 -16.58
N TRP A 264 -0.15 3.28 -16.59
CA TRP A 264 1.04 2.79 -17.26
C TRP A 264 0.77 2.50 -18.74
N GLN A 265 1.63 3.05 -19.59
CA GLN A 265 1.64 2.76 -21.02
C GLN A 265 2.91 1.95 -21.34
N PRO A 266 2.78 0.75 -21.95
CA PRO A 266 3.95 -0.07 -22.30
C PRO A 266 4.78 0.63 -23.37
N SER A 267 6.10 0.64 -23.18
CA SER A 267 7.07 1.04 -24.19
C SER A 267 7.12 0.00 -25.32
N ASP A 268 7.83 0.33 -26.42
CA ASP A 268 8.06 -0.65 -27.49
C ASP A 268 8.86 -1.86 -26.99
N ALA A 269 9.78 -1.64 -26.07
CA ALA A 269 10.52 -2.72 -25.42
C ALA A 269 9.59 -3.61 -24.55
N ASP A 270 8.60 -3.02 -23.87
CA ASP A 270 7.61 -3.77 -23.12
C ASP A 270 6.73 -4.61 -24.04
N ARG A 271 6.23 -4.01 -25.13
CA ARG A 271 5.45 -4.72 -26.16
C ARG A 271 6.24 -5.87 -26.77
N ALA A 272 7.49 -5.64 -27.15
CA ALA A 272 8.38 -6.67 -27.68
C ALA A 272 8.71 -7.77 -26.67
N ALA A 273 8.58 -7.49 -25.35
CA ALA A 273 8.72 -8.44 -24.28
C ALA A 273 7.40 -9.14 -23.89
N GLY A 274 6.29 -8.84 -24.57
CA GLY A 274 4.96 -9.37 -24.28
C GLY A 274 4.31 -8.76 -23.05
N ARG A 275 4.87 -7.70 -22.47
CA ARG A 275 4.35 -7.03 -21.27
C ARG A 275 3.25 -6.04 -21.68
N LEU A 276 2.01 -6.44 -21.51
CA LEU A 276 0.82 -5.64 -21.81
C LEU A 276 0.05 -5.31 -20.50
N PRO A 277 -0.70 -4.19 -20.46
CA PRO A 277 -1.50 -3.83 -19.29
C PRO A 277 -2.44 -4.98 -18.88
N GLY A 278 -2.39 -5.36 -17.60
CA GLY A 278 -3.19 -6.44 -17.04
C GLY A 278 -2.54 -7.05 -15.80
N TYR A 279 -3.22 -8.03 -15.22
CA TYR A 279 -2.76 -8.68 -13.99
C TYR A 279 -1.43 -9.44 -14.16
N GLY A 280 -1.18 -9.98 -15.36
CA GLY A 280 0.05 -10.72 -15.66
C GLY A 280 1.31 -9.87 -15.56
N VAL A 281 1.28 -8.60 -15.99
CA VAL A 281 2.45 -7.71 -15.83
C VAL A 281 2.66 -7.32 -14.36
N ILE A 282 1.64 -7.32 -13.52
CA ILE A 282 1.77 -7.12 -12.07
C ILE A 282 2.51 -8.31 -11.45
N THR A 283 2.17 -9.54 -11.82
CA THR A 283 2.95 -10.73 -11.44
C THR A 283 4.41 -10.61 -11.88
N ASN A 284 4.66 -10.10 -13.10
CA ASN A 284 6.01 -9.88 -13.61
C ASN A 284 6.78 -8.79 -12.80
N ILE A 285 6.11 -7.76 -12.32
CA ILE A 285 6.71 -6.75 -11.44
C ILE A 285 7.15 -7.40 -10.12
N ILE A 286 6.30 -8.22 -9.51
CA ILE A 286 6.51 -8.82 -8.19
C ILE A 286 7.55 -9.93 -8.26
N ASN A 287 7.36 -10.94 -9.12
CA ASN A 287 8.22 -12.14 -9.15
C ASN A 287 8.54 -12.66 -10.56
N GLY A 288 8.61 -11.76 -11.55
CA GLY A 288 8.77 -12.13 -12.96
C GLY A 288 10.03 -12.94 -13.27
N GLY A 289 11.12 -12.72 -12.54
CA GLY A 289 12.38 -13.47 -12.73
C GLY A 289 12.24 -14.99 -12.48
N LEU A 290 11.31 -15.38 -11.62
CA LEU A 290 11.08 -16.78 -11.25
C LEU A 290 9.86 -17.39 -11.93
N GLU A 291 8.85 -16.60 -12.28
CA GLU A 291 7.53 -17.10 -12.67
C GLU A 291 7.17 -16.82 -14.12
N CYS A 292 7.69 -15.75 -14.74
CA CYS A 292 7.26 -15.30 -16.06
C CYS A 292 8.18 -15.77 -17.20
N GLY A 293 7.62 -15.93 -18.42
CA GLY A 293 8.36 -16.28 -19.62
C GLY A 293 8.81 -17.75 -19.69
N ARG A 294 8.16 -18.62 -18.94
CA ARG A 294 8.50 -20.04 -18.81
C ARG A 294 7.38 -20.99 -19.27
N GLY A 295 6.36 -20.46 -19.93
CA GLY A 295 5.13 -21.18 -20.21
C GLY A 295 4.24 -21.26 -18.98
N GLN A 296 3.37 -22.26 -18.91
CA GLN A 296 2.46 -22.44 -17.78
C GLN A 296 3.23 -22.68 -16.48
N ASP A 297 2.88 -21.88 -15.46
CA ASP A 297 3.46 -21.94 -14.11
C ASP A 297 2.33 -21.98 -13.07
N GLY A 298 2.38 -22.94 -12.15
CA GLY A 298 1.35 -23.15 -11.14
C GLY A 298 1.21 -21.96 -10.18
N ARG A 299 2.29 -21.22 -9.92
CA ARG A 299 2.28 -20.02 -9.06
C ARG A 299 1.52 -18.89 -9.74
N VAL A 300 1.75 -18.66 -11.03
CA VAL A 300 1.00 -17.70 -11.82
C VAL A 300 -0.49 -18.07 -11.86
N ALA A 301 -0.81 -19.35 -12.05
CA ALA A 301 -2.18 -19.83 -12.03
C ALA A 301 -2.86 -19.63 -10.66
N ASP A 302 -2.14 -19.84 -9.57
CA ASP A 302 -2.64 -19.62 -8.21
C ASP A 302 -2.93 -18.14 -7.94
N ARG A 303 -2.04 -17.23 -8.33
CA ARG A 303 -2.26 -15.77 -8.26
C ARG A 303 -3.53 -15.35 -9.02
N ILE A 304 -3.73 -15.89 -10.22
CA ILE A 304 -4.92 -15.65 -11.04
C ILE A 304 -6.17 -16.16 -10.35
N GLY A 305 -6.13 -17.34 -9.75
CA GLY A 305 -7.25 -17.94 -9.04
C GLY A 305 -7.73 -17.07 -7.87
N PHE A 306 -6.82 -16.57 -7.04
CA PHE A 306 -7.14 -15.60 -5.99
C PHE A 306 -7.75 -14.32 -6.58
N TYR A 307 -7.12 -13.73 -7.59
CA TYR A 307 -7.60 -12.49 -8.21
C TYR A 307 -9.01 -12.63 -8.78
N GLN A 308 -9.28 -13.70 -9.53
CA GLN A 308 -10.60 -13.96 -10.11
C GLN A 308 -11.66 -14.15 -9.03
N ARG A 309 -11.36 -14.90 -7.96
CA ARG A 309 -12.27 -15.04 -6.82
C ARG A 309 -12.60 -13.69 -6.20
N TYR A 310 -11.62 -12.82 -6.00
CA TYR A 310 -11.84 -11.51 -5.41
C TYR A 310 -12.57 -10.54 -6.33
N CYS A 311 -12.30 -10.60 -7.63
CA CYS A 311 -13.11 -9.88 -8.62
C CYS A 311 -14.58 -10.29 -8.58
N ASN A 312 -14.88 -11.59 -8.42
CA ASN A 312 -16.25 -12.09 -8.28
C ASN A 312 -16.92 -11.56 -7.01
N ILE A 313 -16.22 -11.52 -5.86
CA ILE A 313 -16.74 -10.94 -4.61
C ILE A 313 -17.06 -9.45 -4.78
N PHE A 314 -16.24 -8.71 -5.53
CA PHE A 314 -16.48 -7.30 -5.82
C PHE A 314 -17.50 -7.04 -6.93
N GLY A 315 -17.90 -8.08 -7.70
CA GLY A 315 -18.77 -7.94 -8.86
C GLY A 315 -18.12 -7.15 -10.00
N VAL A 316 -16.82 -7.35 -10.24
CA VAL A 316 -16.05 -6.67 -11.31
C VAL A 316 -15.40 -7.68 -12.24
N ASN A 317 -15.23 -7.29 -13.51
CA ASN A 317 -14.55 -8.11 -14.50
C ASN A 317 -13.02 -8.05 -14.27
N PRO A 318 -12.30 -9.18 -14.20
CA PRO A 318 -10.84 -9.20 -13.99
C PRO A 318 -10.05 -8.60 -15.17
N GLY A 319 -10.65 -8.48 -16.35
CA GLY A 319 -9.97 -7.98 -17.55
C GLY A 319 -9.22 -9.08 -18.31
N GLY A 320 -8.39 -8.65 -19.28
CA GLY A 320 -7.50 -9.52 -20.04
C GLY A 320 -6.07 -9.55 -19.51
N ASN A 321 -5.17 -10.25 -20.23
CA ASN A 321 -3.74 -10.36 -19.92
C ASN A 321 -3.48 -10.77 -18.47
N LEU A 322 -4.17 -11.85 -18.02
CA LEU A 322 -4.13 -12.28 -16.63
C LEU A 322 -2.81 -12.95 -16.26
N ASP A 323 -2.17 -13.63 -17.21
CA ASP A 323 -0.93 -14.36 -16.99
C ASP A 323 0.30 -13.62 -17.54
N CYS A 324 1.47 -14.12 -17.14
CA CYS A 324 2.77 -13.70 -17.68
C CYS A 324 3.57 -14.87 -18.28
N TYR A 325 2.90 -15.93 -18.70
CA TYR A 325 3.53 -17.15 -19.18
C TYR A 325 4.54 -16.92 -20.31
N ASN A 326 4.24 -15.98 -21.20
CA ASN A 326 5.07 -15.63 -22.36
C ASN A 326 5.71 -14.23 -22.25
N GLN A 327 5.58 -13.56 -21.12
CA GLN A 327 6.21 -12.27 -20.90
C GLN A 327 7.68 -12.46 -20.50
N ARG A 328 8.62 -11.82 -21.17
CA ARG A 328 9.98 -11.72 -20.66
C ARG A 328 9.98 -10.90 -19.37
N SER A 329 10.68 -11.40 -18.36
CA SER A 329 10.81 -10.68 -17.09
C SER A 329 11.43 -9.30 -17.29
N PHE A 330 11.11 -8.35 -16.42
CA PHE A 330 11.84 -7.09 -16.36
C PHE A 330 13.31 -7.39 -16.04
N VAL A 331 14.23 -6.82 -16.81
CA VAL A 331 15.66 -6.93 -16.52
C VAL A 331 15.91 -6.25 -15.17
N ASN A 332 16.68 -6.88 -14.31
CA ASN A 332 16.97 -6.55 -12.93
C ASN A 332 16.87 -5.07 -12.57
N GLY A 333 15.68 -4.63 -12.22
CA GLY A 333 15.49 -3.51 -11.31
C GLY A 333 15.51 -4.11 -9.90
N LEU A 334 16.00 -3.38 -8.97
CA LEU A 334 16.39 -3.66 -7.60
C LEU A 334 15.39 -4.44 -6.72
N LEU A 335 14.61 -5.38 -7.16
CA LEU A 335 13.76 -6.15 -6.27
C LEU A 335 13.44 -7.51 -6.89
N ASN A 336 14.14 -8.52 -6.48
CA ASN A 336 13.52 -9.83 -6.41
C ASN A 336 12.67 -9.84 -5.13
N ALA A 337 11.36 -9.73 -5.25
CA ALA A 337 10.46 -10.10 -4.20
C ALA A 337 10.68 -11.59 -3.90
N ALA A 338 10.45 -11.95 -2.66
CA ALA A 338 10.79 -13.23 -2.05
C ALA A 338 10.68 -14.43 -2.97
N ILE A 339 11.70 -15.22 -2.88
CA ILE A 339 11.71 -16.61 -3.27
C ILE A 339 10.89 -17.38 -2.23
N LEU A 340 9.72 -17.84 -2.59
CA LEU A 340 9.06 -18.95 -1.92
C LEU A 340 9.36 -20.24 -2.71
#